data_52a84d053df76b50e93385362789d3fe
#
_entry.id   52a84d053df76b50e93385362789d3fe
#
_cell.length_a   1.000
_cell.length_b   1.000
_cell.length_c   1.000
_cell.angle_alpha   90.00
_cell.angle_beta   90.00
_cell.angle_gamma   90.00
#
_symmetry.space_group_name_H-M   'P 1'
#
loop_
_entity.id
_entity.type
_entity.pdbx_description
1 polymer ?
#
loop_
_entity_poly.entity_id
_entity_poly.type
_entity_poly.pdbx_seq_one_letter_code
_entity_poly.pdbx_strand_id
1 'polypeptide(L)'
;MRQTILMIIALLLTVGLGCTKKEKADLVITGGVVFTADSLNPRAEAVAVKGNRILAAGSDREIGRYIDPQVTRVIDAGGRAVLPGFNDAHAHFGPVDPDYIELRYVTDPSVITNKVKEQVARSQKGQLIYGGHWEHEMFATREWPTKELIDAVSPDNPVVLRRTDGHSALVNSYVLRQSGITRSTPDPFGGEIMHDPVTGEPTGILKESAMSLIRTGAI
;
A
#
# COMPACT_ATOMS: atom_id res chain seq x y z
N MET A 1 34.09 -3.42 69.05
CA MET A 1 34.41 -3.77 67.66
C MET A 1 33.71 -5.08 67.15
N ARG A 2 33.73 -6.22 67.84
CA ARG A 2 33.07 -7.46 67.37
C ARG A 2 31.53 -7.37 67.25
N GLN A 3 30.87 -6.67 68.20
CA GLN A 3 29.42 -6.49 68.18
C GLN A 3 28.96 -5.53 67.09
N THR A 4 29.76 -4.49 66.79
CA THR A 4 29.45 -3.50 65.71
C THR A 4 29.61 -4.13 64.33
N ILE A 5 30.57 -5.02 64.14
CA ILE A 5 30.76 -5.78 62.89
C ILE A 5 29.58 -6.75 62.62
N LEU A 6 29.10 -7.44 63.66
CA LEU A 6 27.96 -8.34 63.57
C LEU A 6 26.67 -7.63 63.23
N MET A 7 26.41 -6.41 63.74
CA MET A 7 25.27 -5.60 63.38
C MET A 7 25.31 -5.09 61.93
N ILE A 8 26.50 -4.72 61.44
CA ILE A 8 26.65 -4.27 60.04
C ILE A 8 26.45 -5.44 59.07
N ILE A 9 26.92 -6.66 59.39
CA ILE A 9 26.69 -7.85 58.58
C ILE A 9 25.19 -8.23 58.57
N ALA A 10 24.50 -8.15 59.71
CA ALA A 10 23.05 -8.39 59.78
C ALA A 10 22.25 -7.39 58.97
N LEU A 11 22.65 -6.11 58.94
CA LEU A 11 21.98 -5.03 58.18
C LEU A 11 22.24 -5.18 56.67
N LEU A 12 23.41 -5.66 56.25
CA LEU A 12 23.71 -5.95 54.84
C LEU A 12 22.96 -7.18 54.28
N LEU A 13 22.61 -8.15 55.14
CA LEU A 13 21.84 -9.35 54.73
C LEU A 13 20.31 -9.06 54.57
N THR A 14 19.78 -7.98 55.15
CA THR A 14 18.35 -7.64 55.01
C THR A 14 18.03 -6.82 53.76
N VAL A 15 19.05 -6.23 53.10
CA VAL A 15 18.86 -5.42 51.90
C VAL A 15 18.77 -6.29 50.61
N GLY A 16 19.08 -7.57 50.69
CA GLY A 16 19.18 -8.49 49.55
C GLY A 16 17.90 -9.28 49.19
N LEU A 17 16.82 -9.18 49.95
CA LEU A 17 15.58 -9.95 49.74
C LEU A 17 14.40 -9.08 49.34
N GLY A 18 14.64 -8.05 48.55
CA GLY A 18 13.58 -7.43 47.76
C GLY A 18 13.13 -8.37 46.65
N CYS A 19 12.22 -9.30 46.96
CA CYS A 19 11.49 -10.06 45.96
C CYS A 19 10.62 -9.05 45.18
N THR A 20 11.17 -8.41 44.16
CA THR A 20 10.39 -7.57 43.26
C THR A 20 9.37 -8.47 42.57
N LYS A 21 8.15 -8.43 43.07
CA LYS A 21 7.01 -9.12 42.44
C LYS A 21 6.99 -8.66 40.99
N LYS A 22 7.35 -9.53 40.07
CA LYS A 22 7.33 -9.19 38.64
C LYS A 22 5.97 -8.68 38.27
N GLU A 23 5.93 -7.55 37.60
CA GLU A 23 4.71 -6.95 37.09
C GLU A 23 3.98 -7.96 36.18
N LYS A 24 2.68 -8.11 36.34
CA LYS A 24 1.87 -9.01 35.52
C LYS A 24 1.42 -8.31 34.24
N ALA A 25 1.42 -9.06 33.14
CA ALA A 25 0.99 -8.59 31.84
C ALA A 25 -0.53 -8.54 31.74
N ASP A 26 -1.04 -7.65 30.92
CA ASP A 26 -2.45 -7.64 30.50
C ASP A 26 -2.66 -8.60 29.32
N LEU A 27 -1.63 -8.73 28.46
CA LEU A 27 -1.63 -9.61 27.30
C LEU A 27 -0.29 -10.33 27.19
N VAL A 28 -0.34 -11.62 26.89
CA VAL A 28 0.81 -12.42 26.51
C VAL A 28 0.52 -13.14 25.19
N ILE A 29 1.44 -13.08 24.25
CA ILE A 29 1.41 -13.89 23.03
C ILE A 29 2.51 -14.95 23.18
N THR A 30 2.16 -16.23 23.04
CA THR A 30 3.06 -17.39 23.21
C THR A 30 3.13 -18.22 21.93
N GLY A 31 4.08 -19.15 21.87
CA GLY A 31 4.15 -20.14 20.79
C GLY A 31 4.35 -19.56 19.40
N GLY A 32 4.98 -18.40 19.27
CA GLY A 32 5.17 -17.72 18.01
C GLY A 32 6.63 -17.61 17.56
N VAL A 33 6.82 -17.10 16.35
CA VAL A 33 8.13 -16.61 15.86
C VAL A 33 8.09 -15.08 15.96
N VAL A 34 8.54 -14.56 17.10
CA VAL A 34 8.49 -13.13 17.39
C VAL A 34 9.71 -12.43 16.79
N PHE A 35 9.48 -11.43 15.91
CA PHE A 35 10.50 -10.53 15.41
C PHE A 35 10.49 -9.27 16.28
N THR A 36 11.57 -9.05 17.01
CA THR A 36 11.62 -8.01 18.06
C THR A 36 11.95 -6.62 17.54
N ALA A 37 12.51 -6.53 16.33
CA ALA A 37 13.16 -5.33 15.79
C ALA A 37 14.36 -4.84 16.63
N ASP A 38 14.85 -5.63 17.56
CA ASP A 38 16.08 -5.41 18.33
C ASP A 38 17.24 -6.18 17.68
N SER A 39 18.27 -5.48 17.23
CA SER A 39 19.43 -6.08 16.58
C SER A 39 20.24 -7.01 17.49
N LEU A 40 20.17 -6.82 18.81
CA LEU A 40 20.88 -7.66 19.78
C LEU A 40 20.10 -8.95 20.09
N ASN A 41 18.78 -8.90 20.00
CA ASN A 41 17.88 -10.02 20.27
C ASN A 41 16.79 -10.11 19.21
N PRO A 42 17.12 -10.42 17.95
CA PRO A 42 16.20 -10.25 16.82
C PRO A 42 15.00 -11.21 16.82
N ARG A 43 15.05 -12.25 17.65
CA ARG A 43 14.03 -13.30 17.71
C ARG A 43 13.67 -13.68 19.14
N ALA A 44 12.38 -13.99 19.34
CA ALA A 44 11.83 -14.54 20.57
C ALA A 44 10.73 -15.55 20.24
N GLU A 45 10.19 -16.25 21.25
CA GLU A 45 9.05 -17.19 21.14
C GLU A 45 7.78 -16.55 21.65
N ALA A 46 7.89 -15.59 22.57
CA ALA A 46 6.76 -14.95 23.23
C ALA A 46 7.02 -13.48 23.56
N VAL A 47 5.94 -12.72 23.78
CA VAL A 47 5.97 -11.33 24.21
C VAL A 47 4.91 -11.06 25.27
N ALA A 48 5.28 -10.30 26.32
CA ALA A 48 4.40 -9.82 27.37
C ALA A 48 4.16 -8.31 27.21
N VAL A 49 2.89 -7.89 27.32
CA VAL A 49 2.45 -6.51 27.15
C VAL A 49 1.67 -6.04 28.37
N LYS A 50 1.91 -4.81 28.80
CA LYS A 50 1.19 -4.12 29.88
C LYS A 50 0.79 -2.72 29.39
N GLY A 51 -0.52 -2.45 29.37
CA GLY A 51 -1.03 -1.20 28.80
C GLY A 51 -0.57 -1.06 27.34
N ASN A 52 0.20 -0.01 27.09
CA ASN A 52 0.78 0.31 25.78
C ASN A 52 2.30 0.01 25.66
N ARG A 53 2.83 -0.83 26.55
CA ARG A 53 4.27 -1.15 26.57
C ARG A 53 4.53 -2.64 26.51
N ILE A 54 5.58 -3.01 25.81
CA ILE A 54 6.16 -4.35 25.89
C ILE A 54 6.96 -4.45 27.18
N LEU A 55 6.59 -5.38 28.07
CA LEU A 55 7.30 -5.66 29.32
C LEU A 55 8.54 -6.51 29.06
N ALA A 56 8.41 -7.53 28.21
CA ALA A 56 9.47 -8.45 27.86
C ALA A 56 9.16 -9.17 26.57
N ALA A 57 10.22 -9.57 25.85
CA ALA A 57 10.21 -10.57 24.79
C ALA A 57 11.28 -11.62 25.13
N GLY A 58 11.02 -12.89 24.87
CA GLY A 58 11.91 -13.97 25.20
C GLY A 58 11.32 -15.35 24.90
N SER A 59 11.85 -16.40 25.53
CA SER A 59 11.27 -17.74 25.41
C SER A 59 9.90 -17.82 26.07
N ASP A 60 9.06 -18.77 25.65
CA ASP A 60 7.76 -19.05 26.28
C ASP A 60 7.89 -19.24 27.79
N ARG A 61 8.95 -19.93 28.23
CA ARG A 61 9.24 -20.15 29.64
C ARG A 61 9.53 -18.86 30.41
N GLU A 62 10.26 -17.93 29.81
CA GLU A 62 10.61 -16.66 30.46
C GLU A 62 9.39 -15.74 30.54
N ILE A 63 8.60 -15.72 29.47
CA ILE A 63 7.41 -14.88 29.38
C ILE A 63 6.25 -15.43 30.22
N GLY A 64 6.17 -16.74 30.38
CA GLY A 64 5.18 -17.38 31.27
C GLY A 64 5.14 -16.81 32.70
N ARG A 65 6.26 -16.21 33.19
CA ARG A 65 6.31 -15.59 34.52
C ARG A 65 5.49 -14.31 34.64
N TYR A 66 5.11 -13.70 33.52
CA TYR A 66 4.26 -12.50 33.48
C TYR A 66 2.77 -12.82 33.41
N ILE A 67 2.41 -14.09 33.24
CA ILE A 67 1.02 -14.54 33.21
C ILE A 67 0.44 -14.55 34.63
N ASP A 68 -0.73 -13.95 34.79
CA ASP A 68 -1.62 -14.13 35.91
C ASP A 68 -2.93 -14.70 35.34
N PRO A 69 -3.32 -15.93 35.72
CA PRO A 69 -4.51 -16.58 35.16
C PRO A 69 -5.83 -15.80 35.34
N GLN A 70 -5.86 -14.85 36.29
CA GLN A 70 -7.06 -14.07 36.59
C GLN A 70 -7.20 -12.81 35.74
N VAL A 71 -6.07 -12.26 35.22
CA VAL A 71 -6.07 -10.95 34.56
C VAL A 71 -5.37 -10.94 33.22
N THR A 72 -4.45 -11.88 32.96
CA THR A 72 -3.68 -11.90 31.71
C THR A 72 -4.44 -12.61 30.60
N ARG A 73 -4.72 -11.90 29.51
CA ARG A 73 -5.17 -12.55 28.27
C ARG A 73 -3.98 -13.25 27.60
N VAL A 74 -4.12 -14.52 27.27
CA VAL A 74 -3.08 -15.28 26.56
C VAL A 74 -3.58 -15.59 25.15
N ILE A 75 -2.72 -15.34 24.15
CA ILE A 75 -2.94 -15.70 22.76
C ILE A 75 -1.85 -16.69 22.36
N ASP A 76 -2.22 -17.88 21.91
CA ASP A 76 -1.32 -18.81 21.27
C ASP A 76 -1.17 -18.46 19.78
N ALA A 77 0.04 -18.12 19.36
CA ALA A 77 0.34 -17.79 17.96
C ALA A 77 0.41 -19.05 17.07
N GLY A 78 0.53 -20.25 17.66
CA GLY A 78 0.54 -21.51 16.92
C GLY A 78 1.65 -21.57 15.85
N GLY A 79 2.86 -21.12 16.18
CA GLY A 79 4.02 -21.08 15.29
C GLY A 79 4.01 -19.93 14.27
N ARG A 80 3.00 -19.05 14.29
CA ARG A 80 2.93 -17.92 13.34
C ARG A 80 3.90 -16.81 13.70
N ALA A 81 4.21 -15.99 12.69
CA ALA A 81 5.02 -14.78 12.87
C ALA A 81 4.25 -13.75 13.71
N VAL A 82 4.94 -13.17 14.68
CA VAL A 82 4.51 -12.03 15.49
C VAL A 82 5.46 -10.87 15.21
N LEU A 83 4.92 -9.77 14.73
CA LEU A 83 5.66 -8.61 14.25
C LEU A 83 5.20 -7.37 14.99
N PRO A 84 6.09 -6.38 15.25
CA PRO A 84 5.64 -5.03 15.56
C PRO A 84 4.71 -4.49 14.47
N GLY A 85 3.76 -3.64 14.83
CA GLY A 85 2.97 -2.91 13.83
C GLY A 85 3.88 -2.08 12.91
N PHE A 86 3.54 -2.06 11.62
CA PHE A 86 4.29 -1.27 10.65
C PHE A 86 4.04 0.22 10.88
N ASN A 87 5.13 0.99 10.80
CA ASN A 87 5.11 2.44 10.89
C ASN A 87 5.64 2.98 9.57
N ASP A 88 4.73 3.31 8.67
CA ASP A 88 5.07 3.85 7.36
C ASP A 88 4.92 5.37 7.37
N ALA A 89 6.03 6.07 7.20
CA ALA A 89 6.07 7.54 7.19
C ALA A 89 5.65 8.14 5.84
N HIS A 90 5.54 7.31 4.79
CA HIS A 90 5.11 7.74 3.46
C HIS A 90 4.30 6.63 2.79
N ALA A 91 3.01 6.62 3.01
CA ALA A 91 2.09 5.65 2.44
C ALA A 91 0.97 6.32 1.65
N HIS A 92 0.66 5.75 0.49
CA HIS A 92 -0.50 6.12 -0.29
C HIS A 92 -1.63 5.13 0.04
N PHE A 93 -2.60 5.60 0.81
CA PHE A 93 -3.79 4.81 1.15
C PHE A 93 -4.91 5.11 0.16
N GLY A 94 -5.49 4.07 -0.39
CA GLY A 94 -6.70 4.12 -1.19
C GLY A 94 -7.43 2.80 -1.09
N PRO A 95 -8.75 2.78 -1.35
CA PRO A 95 -9.44 1.51 -1.50
C PRO A 95 -8.80 0.72 -2.64
N VAL A 96 -8.63 -0.58 -2.45
CA VAL A 96 -8.31 -1.48 -3.56
C VAL A 96 -9.56 -1.56 -4.41
N ASP A 97 -9.51 -0.93 -5.59
CA ASP A 97 -10.59 -1.01 -6.55
C ASP A 97 -10.33 -2.19 -7.49
N PRO A 98 -11.18 -3.23 -7.45
CA PRO A 98 -11.02 -4.40 -8.30
C PRO A 98 -11.20 -4.09 -9.79
N ASP A 99 -11.82 -2.95 -10.12
CA ASP A 99 -12.05 -2.51 -11.49
C ASP A 99 -10.94 -1.59 -12.03
N TYR A 100 -9.98 -1.21 -11.18
CA TYR A 100 -8.83 -0.41 -11.60
C TYR A 100 -7.85 -1.24 -12.42
N ILE A 101 -7.53 -0.78 -13.63
CA ILE A 101 -6.53 -1.44 -14.48
C ILE A 101 -5.13 -0.98 -14.07
N GLU A 102 -4.39 -1.85 -13.36
CA GLU A 102 -2.99 -1.60 -13.00
C GLU A 102 -2.08 -1.92 -14.19
N LEU A 103 -1.29 -0.92 -14.64
CA LEU A 103 -0.40 -0.99 -15.79
C LEU A 103 1.08 -0.74 -15.45
N ARG A 104 1.42 -0.73 -14.17
CA ARG A 104 2.80 -0.54 -13.72
C ARG A 104 3.71 -1.63 -14.27
N TYR A 105 4.87 -1.20 -14.76
CA TYR A 105 5.90 -2.08 -15.34
C TYR A 105 5.49 -2.81 -16.63
N VAL A 106 4.44 -2.37 -17.31
CA VAL A 106 4.08 -2.89 -18.63
C VAL A 106 5.10 -2.40 -19.66
N THR A 107 5.73 -3.34 -20.36
CA THR A 107 6.75 -3.07 -21.40
C THR A 107 6.24 -3.30 -22.82
N ASP A 108 5.12 -4.02 -22.96
CA ASP A 108 4.46 -4.30 -24.23
C ASP A 108 3.09 -3.62 -24.26
N PRO A 109 2.86 -2.66 -25.17
CA PRO A 109 1.56 -1.99 -25.31
C PRO A 109 0.36 -2.94 -25.51
N SER A 110 0.56 -4.13 -26.10
CA SER A 110 -0.51 -5.10 -26.28
C SER A 110 -1.13 -5.59 -24.97
N VAL A 111 -0.37 -5.55 -23.88
CA VAL A 111 -0.87 -5.87 -22.54
C VAL A 111 -1.94 -4.86 -22.11
N ILE A 112 -1.80 -3.59 -22.47
CA ILE A 112 -2.80 -2.54 -22.21
C ILE A 112 -4.10 -2.89 -22.92
N THR A 113 -4.02 -3.20 -24.21
CA THR A 113 -5.18 -3.61 -25.01
C THR A 113 -5.90 -4.82 -24.39
N ASN A 114 -5.15 -5.84 -24.00
CA ASN A 114 -5.72 -7.05 -23.41
C ASN A 114 -6.42 -6.76 -22.07
N LYS A 115 -5.79 -6.00 -21.18
CA LYS A 115 -6.40 -5.62 -19.89
C LYS A 115 -7.65 -4.77 -20.05
N VAL A 116 -7.66 -3.82 -21.00
CA VAL A 116 -8.87 -3.04 -21.33
C VAL A 116 -9.97 -3.95 -21.87
N LYS A 117 -9.64 -4.87 -22.78
CA LYS A 117 -10.59 -5.86 -23.32
C LYS A 117 -11.22 -6.74 -22.24
N GLU A 118 -10.40 -7.23 -21.30
CA GLU A 118 -10.87 -8.03 -20.17
C GLU A 118 -11.80 -7.23 -19.26
N GLN A 119 -11.48 -5.95 -18.98
CA GLN A 119 -12.33 -5.10 -18.16
C GLN A 119 -13.65 -4.76 -18.87
N VAL A 120 -13.62 -4.44 -20.17
CA VAL A 120 -14.82 -4.18 -20.97
C VAL A 120 -15.76 -5.39 -20.96
N ALA A 121 -15.21 -6.63 -21.08
CA ALA A 121 -16.01 -7.86 -21.13
C ALA A 121 -16.84 -8.10 -19.84
N ARG A 122 -16.46 -7.51 -18.71
CA ARG A 122 -17.18 -7.61 -17.42
C ARG A 122 -17.91 -6.35 -17.01
N SER A 123 -17.83 -5.30 -17.84
CA SER A 123 -18.45 -4.00 -17.57
C SER A 123 -19.74 -3.81 -18.39
N GLN A 124 -20.63 -2.94 -17.91
CA GLN A 124 -21.80 -2.53 -18.67
C GLN A 124 -21.41 -1.51 -19.75
N LYS A 125 -22.20 -1.43 -20.83
CA LYS A 125 -22.05 -0.37 -21.83
C LYS A 125 -22.16 1.00 -21.20
N GLY A 126 -21.25 1.91 -21.58
CA GLY A 126 -21.18 3.26 -21.02
C GLY A 126 -20.50 3.33 -19.66
N GLN A 127 -20.22 2.20 -19.02
CA GLN A 127 -19.46 2.20 -17.77
C GLN A 127 -18.01 2.64 -18.03
N LEU A 128 -17.52 3.54 -17.17
CA LEU A 128 -16.13 4.01 -17.23
C LEU A 128 -15.16 2.86 -16.96
N ILE A 129 -14.20 2.69 -17.85
CA ILE A 129 -13.02 1.84 -17.67
C ILE A 129 -11.85 2.76 -17.30
N TYR A 130 -11.24 2.51 -16.17
CA TYR A 130 -10.16 3.38 -15.72
C TYR A 130 -9.00 2.61 -15.12
N GLY A 131 -7.84 3.22 -15.14
CA GLY A 131 -6.61 2.63 -14.67
C GLY A 131 -5.43 3.57 -14.84
N GLY A 132 -4.23 3.01 -14.74
CA GLY A 132 -3.06 3.83 -14.97
C GLY A 132 -1.75 3.18 -14.61
N HIS A 133 -0.77 4.05 -14.37
CA HIS A 133 0.63 3.73 -14.10
C HIS A 133 1.36 3.16 -15.32
N TRP A 134 0.83 3.38 -16.55
CA TRP A 134 1.60 3.08 -17.75
C TRP A 134 2.72 4.11 -17.95
N GLU A 135 3.77 3.65 -18.63
CA GLU A 135 4.96 4.45 -18.89
C GLU A 135 5.52 4.09 -20.26
N HIS A 136 5.39 5.01 -21.24
CA HIS A 136 5.81 4.72 -22.61
C HIS A 136 7.34 4.56 -22.76
N GLU A 137 8.12 5.13 -21.86
CA GLU A 137 9.59 4.95 -21.88
C GLU A 137 10.02 3.52 -21.58
N MET A 138 9.12 2.70 -21.00
CA MET A 138 9.32 1.27 -20.81
C MET A 138 9.00 0.42 -22.05
N PHE A 139 8.32 1.00 -23.05
CA PHE A 139 8.03 0.29 -24.29
C PHE A 139 9.29 0.18 -25.17
N ALA A 140 9.38 -0.87 -25.97
CA ALA A 140 10.52 -1.09 -26.86
C ALA A 140 10.74 0.08 -27.85
N THR A 141 9.65 0.67 -28.35
CA THR A 141 9.66 1.82 -29.26
C THR A 141 9.86 3.14 -28.54
N ARG A 142 9.53 3.22 -27.25
CA ARG A 142 9.46 4.45 -26.45
C ARG A 142 8.54 5.52 -27.03
N GLU A 143 7.61 5.12 -27.89
CA GLU A 143 6.62 6.01 -28.48
C GLU A 143 5.40 6.16 -27.58
N TRP A 144 4.77 7.33 -27.62
CA TRP A 144 3.50 7.55 -26.95
C TRP A 144 2.43 6.62 -27.52
N PRO A 145 1.64 5.94 -26.69
CA PRO A 145 0.49 5.19 -27.15
C PRO A 145 -0.56 6.15 -27.71
N THR A 146 -1.35 5.66 -28.64
CA THR A 146 -2.48 6.42 -29.20
C THR A 146 -3.79 5.73 -28.92
N LYS A 147 -4.91 6.45 -29.11
CA LYS A 147 -6.27 5.94 -28.88
C LYS A 147 -6.56 4.64 -29.64
N GLU A 148 -5.93 4.43 -30.78
CA GLU A 148 -6.07 3.23 -31.61
C GLU A 148 -5.72 1.95 -30.85
N LEU A 149 -4.80 2.07 -29.86
CA LEU A 149 -4.40 0.95 -29.01
C LEU A 149 -5.58 0.34 -28.24
N ILE A 150 -6.58 1.16 -27.91
CA ILE A 150 -7.70 0.78 -27.04
C ILE A 150 -9.07 0.92 -27.70
N ASP A 151 -9.20 1.66 -28.81
CA ASP A 151 -10.48 1.95 -29.47
C ASP A 151 -11.21 0.69 -29.92
N ALA A 152 -10.48 -0.24 -30.57
CA ALA A 152 -11.08 -1.46 -31.13
C ALA A 152 -11.69 -2.37 -30.04
N VAL A 153 -11.19 -2.32 -28.81
CA VAL A 153 -11.63 -3.18 -27.71
C VAL A 153 -12.60 -2.47 -26.75
N SER A 154 -12.84 -1.17 -26.93
CA SER A 154 -13.71 -0.37 -26.05
C SER A 154 -14.65 0.58 -26.81
N PRO A 155 -15.38 0.09 -27.86
CA PRO A 155 -16.19 0.98 -28.70
C PRO A 155 -17.37 1.61 -27.95
N ASP A 156 -17.90 0.95 -26.95
CA ASP A 156 -19.09 1.34 -26.18
C ASP A 156 -18.81 1.82 -24.76
N ASN A 157 -17.53 1.89 -24.36
CA ASN A 157 -17.13 2.28 -23.01
C ASN A 157 -16.13 3.44 -23.02
N PRO A 158 -16.29 4.46 -22.18
CA PRO A 158 -15.24 5.44 -21.98
C PRO A 158 -14.04 4.80 -21.29
N VAL A 159 -12.83 5.08 -21.79
CA VAL A 159 -11.57 4.58 -21.22
C VAL A 159 -10.65 5.75 -20.88
N VAL A 160 -10.14 5.76 -19.64
CA VAL A 160 -9.19 6.76 -19.14
C VAL A 160 -8.06 6.04 -18.41
N LEU A 161 -6.87 6.08 -18.94
CA LEU A 161 -5.67 5.44 -18.36
C LEU A 161 -4.61 6.50 -18.07
N ARG A 162 -4.32 6.75 -16.78
CA ARG A 162 -3.34 7.74 -16.36
C ARG A 162 -1.91 7.22 -16.49
N ARG A 163 -1.00 8.07 -16.93
CA ARG A 163 0.44 7.78 -16.89
C ARG A 163 0.95 7.75 -15.46
N THR A 164 2.09 7.08 -15.23
CA THR A 164 2.76 6.94 -13.92
C THR A 164 3.02 8.27 -13.22
N ASP A 165 3.36 9.33 -13.95
CA ASP A 165 3.63 10.66 -13.41
C ASP A 165 2.35 11.41 -12.93
N GLY A 166 1.18 10.93 -13.33
CA GLY A 166 -0.09 11.60 -13.02
C GLY A 166 -0.38 12.83 -13.87
N HIS A 167 0.54 13.24 -14.76
CA HIS A 167 0.46 14.45 -15.57
C HIS A 167 -0.07 14.22 -16.99
N SER A 168 -0.35 12.97 -17.35
CA SER A 168 -0.88 12.61 -18.67
C SER A 168 -1.91 11.49 -18.56
N ALA A 169 -2.84 11.46 -19.51
CA ALA A 169 -3.80 10.38 -19.66
C ALA A 169 -3.93 9.95 -21.12
N LEU A 170 -4.06 8.63 -21.35
CA LEU A 170 -4.54 8.06 -22.59
C LEU A 170 -6.05 7.88 -22.49
N VAL A 171 -6.80 8.43 -23.44
CA VAL A 171 -8.24 8.25 -23.56
C VAL A 171 -8.60 7.68 -24.93
N ASN A 172 -9.71 6.93 -25.02
CA ASN A 172 -10.23 6.44 -26.28
C ASN A 172 -11.07 7.45 -27.04
N SER A 173 -11.38 7.17 -28.30
CA SER A 173 -12.24 8.00 -29.15
C SER A 173 -13.64 8.23 -28.55
N TYR A 174 -14.15 7.32 -27.71
CA TYR A 174 -15.40 7.51 -26.98
C TYR A 174 -15.31 8.74 -26.06
N VAL A 175 -14.26 8.83 -25.24
CA VAL A 175 -14.04 9.97 -24.33
C VAL A 175 -13.81 11.25 -25.11
N LEU A 176 -13.02 11.25 -26.18
CA LEU A 176 -12.78 12.43 -27.01
C LEU A 176 -14.10 13.00 -27.56
N ARG A 177 -14.96 12.14 -28.14
CA ARG A 177 -16.28 12.57 -28.63
C ARG A 177 -17.17 13.12 -27.52
N GLN A 178 -17.26 12.44 -26.39
CA GLN A 178 -18.09 12.85 -25.26
C GLN A 178 -17.62 14.17 -24.66
N SER A 179 -16.31 14.40 -24.68
CA SER A 179 -15.67 15.64 -24.20
C SER A 179 -15.71 16.78 -25.21
N GLY A 180 -16.16 16.53 -26.44
CA GLY A 180 -16.15 17.51 -27.54
C GLY A 180 -14.75 17.89 -27.99
N ILE A 181 -13.75 17.01 -27.76
CA ILE A 181 -12.36 17.23 -28.16
C ILE A 181 -12.19 16.79 -29.61
N THR A 182 -11.80 17.73 -30.46
CA THR A 182 -11.60 17.56 -31.90
C THR A 182 -10.27 18.19 -32.31
N ARG A 183 -9.90 18.03 -33.57
CA ARG A 183 -8.71 18.68 -34.14
C ARG A 183 -8.70 20.22 -34.04
N SER A 184 -9.84 20.83 -33.86
CA SER A 184 -9.97 22.28 -33.71
C SER A 184 -10.08 22.74 -32.26
N THR A 185 -10.06 21.83 -31.30
CA THR A 185 -10.08 22.17 -29.88
C THR A 185 -8.73 22.78 -29.49
N PRO A 186 -8.69 24.04 -29.00
CA PRO A 186 -7.42 24.65 -28.62
C PRO A 186 -6.87 24.01 -27.34
N ASP A 187 -5.56 24.04 -27.22
CA ASP A 187 -4.91 23.66 -25.96
C ASP A 187 -5.35 24.60 -24.83
N PRO A 188 -5.73 24.09 -23.68
CA PRO A 188 -6.01 24.93 -22.52
C PRO A 188 -4.70 25.49 -21.94
N PHE A 189 -4.81 26.61 -21.23
CA PHE A 189 -3.64 27.22 -20.59
C PHE A 189 -2.91 26.20 -19.68
N GLY A 190 -1.63 25.98 -19.94
CA GLY A 190 -0.80 25.04 -19.20
C GLY A 190 -1.10 23.56 -19.47
N GLY A 191 -1.76 23.23 -20.58
CA GLY A 191 -2.00 21.85 -21.01
C GLY A 191 -1.82 21.65 -22.50
N GLU A 192 -1.78 20.40 -22.95
CA GLU A 192 -1.58 20.00 -24.33
C GLU A 192 -2.53 18.85 -24.69
N ILE A 193 -3.23 19.00 -25.82
CA ILE A 193 -3.93 17.92 -26.51
C ILE A 193 -2.97 17.43 -27.59
N MET A 194 -2.38 16.23 -27.43
CA MET A 194 -1.49 15.70 -28.44
C MET A 194 -2.25 15.39 -29.73
N HIS A 195 -1.77 15.93 -30.84
CA HIS A 195 -2.33 15.73 -32.18
C HIS A 195 -1.38 14.89 -33.05
N ASP A 196 -1.96 14.08 -33.90
CA ASP A 196 -1.23 13.43 -34.97
C ASP A 196 -0.66 14.48 -35.94
N PRO A 197 0.65 14.49 -36.22
CA PRO A 197 1.27 15.57 -37.01
C PRO A 197 0.86 15.59 -38.49
N VAL A 198 0.29 14.49 -38.98
CA VAL A 198 -0.14 14.37 -40.39
C VAL A 198 -1.60 14.77 -40.55
N THR A 199 -2.48 14.22 -39.68
CA THR A 199 -3.93 14.38 -39.80
C THR A 199 -4.48 15.53 -38.98
N GLY A 200 -3.75 15.97 -37.96
CA GLY A 200 -4.19 16.95 -36.98
C GLY A 200 -5.25 16.42 -36.01
N GLU A 201 -5.60 15.13 -36.07
CA GLU A 201 -6.57 14.55 -35.14
C GLU A 201 -5.96 14.30 -33.76
N PRO A 202 -6.74 14.43 -32.66
CA PRO A 202 -6.27 14.10 -31.32
C PRO A 202 -5.83 12.63 -31.23
N THR A 203 -4.63 12.39 -30.71
CA THR A 203 -4.08 11.04 -30.54
C THR A 203 -4.71 10.26 -29.38
N GLY A 204 -5.44 10.95 -28.50
CA GLY A 204 -5.97 10.41 -27.25
C GLY A 204 -5.07 10.72 -26.05
N ILE A 205 -3.91 11.31 -26.24
CA ILE A 205 -3.07 11.79 -25.12
C ILE A 205 -3.46 13.23 -24.75
N LEU A 206 -3.80 13.40 -23.47
CA LEU A 206 -4.08 14.68 -22.84
C LEU A 206 -3.08 14.91 -21.71
N LYS A 207 -2.44 16.08 -21.71
CA LYS A 207 -1.39 16.41 -20.72
C LYS A 207 -1.82 17.60 -19.86
N GLU A 208 -1.40 17.56 -18.59
CA GLU A 208 -1.58 18.62 -17.61
C GLU A 208 -3.05 19.10 -17.52
N SER A 209 -3.28 20.40 -17.68
CA SER A 209 -4.62 20.95 -17.59
C SER A 209 -5.58 20.47 -18.70
N ALA A 210 -5.07 19.90 -19.80
CA ALA A 210 -5.93 19.29 -20.83
C ALA A 210 -6.68 18.05 -20.29
N MET A 211 -6.19 17.38 -19.25
CA MET A 211 -6.93 16.29 -18.58
C MET A 211 -8.24 16.79 -17.93
N SER A 212 -8.35 18.08 -17.60
CA SER A 212 -9.58 18.65 -17.06
C SER A 212 -10.74 18.76 -18.09
N LEU A 213 -10.42 18.59 -19.38
CA LEU A 213 -11.41 18.55 -20.44
C LEU A 213 -12.17 17.21 -20.50
N ILE A 214 -11.64 16.16 -19.86
CA ILE A 214 -12.23 14.81 -19.89
C ILE A 214 -13.64 14.84 -19.31
N ARG A 215 -14.59 14.29 -20.07
CA ARG A 215 -15.97 14.04 -19.66
C ARG A 215 -16.26 12.55 -19.86
N THR A 216 -16.66 11.89 -18.80
CA THR A 216 -16.93 10.43 -18.81
C THR A 216 -18.41 10.10 -18.60
N GLY A 217 -19.29 11.11 -18.62
CA GLY A 217 -20.69 10.98 -18.24
C GLY A 217 -20.87 11.11 -16.71
N ALA A 218 -22.11 11.32 -16.28
CA ALA A 218 -22.42 11.25 -14.86
C ALA A 218 -22.29 9.78 -14.41
N ILE A 219 -21.52 9.55 -13.36
CA ILE A 219 -21.59 8.34 -12.54
C ILE A 219 -22.89 8.40 -11.74
#